data_0ca673ce9d4ce139087a0c1e9aae287a
#
_entry.id   0ca673ce9d4ce139087a0c1e9aae287a
#
_cell.length_a   1.000
_cell.length_b   1.000
_cell.length_c   1.000
_cell.angle_alpha   90.00
_cell.angle_beta   90.00
_cell.angle_gamma   90.00
#
_symmetry.space_group_name_H-M   'P 1'
#
loop_
_entity.id
_entity.type
_entity.pdbx_description
1 polymer ?
#
loop_
_entity_poly.entity_id
_entity_poly.type
_entity_poly.pdbx_seq_one_letter_code
_entity_poly.pdbx_strand_id
1 'polypeptide(L)'
;MPTVPTRRARPVILEMTFLRACVTLVVLLAGSAWCARSAAAAAPLPGLHVVGHQVLDDGGKPVILRGVNRAGTEYACVQGWGIFDGPSSDASARAIASWHINFVRVLLNEDCWLGINGIKPAYRGARYRQAIVDYVRRLHQHGIYTEISLIWAAPGRRRATNQPGAPDADHSPKMWASMAATFKNDPDTVLAPWGEPQVNAHCLLRGGSSCSTTSARTKPLYRTAGMQQAVNVMRAAGYAGPIAIPGISYANNLSQWLAYEPRDPLHQLIAEAHVYGKNTCSSVSCFDQTMAPVAQQVPLIFGETGETYDASSCGSSNISTFLHWADSHAVGYAAWTWDTWKNCHALISNYNGSPAHRYGAFLKRYLAGLVAPPPPGA
;
A
#
# COMPACT_ATOMS: atom_id res chain seq x y z
N MET A 1 -50.11 -15.04 50.30
CA MET A 1 -50.93 -14.45 51.36
C MET A 1 -50.02 -14.23 52.56
N PRO A 2 -50.07 -13.11 53.32
CA PRO A 2 -50.96 -11.94 53.24
C PRO A 2 -50.11 -10.60 52.96
N THR A 3 -50.61 -9.69 52.26
CA THR A 3 -51.48 -8.47 52.50
C THR A 3 -50.76 -7.26 53.10
N VAL A 4 -50.88 -6.23 52.30
CA VAL A 4 -50.67 -4.76 52.43
C VAL A 4 -51.22 -4.21 53.77
N PRO A 5 -50.73 -3.02 54.30
CA PRO A 5 -51.42 -1.82 53.88
C PRO A 5 -50.60 -0.52 53.69
N THR A 6 -51.20 0.32 52.89
CA THR A 6 -50.99 1.76 52.62
C THR A 6 -51.14 2.69 53.85
N ARG A 7 -50.44 3.85 53.86
CA ARG A 7 -50.97 5.10 54.43
C ARG A 7 -50.38 6.33 53.69
N ARG A 8 -51.30 7.14 53.20
CA ARG A 8 -51.14 8.55 52.80
C ARG A 8 -51.05 9.45 54.01
N ALA A 9 -50.33 10.54 53.97
CA ALA A 9 -50.72 11.80 54.65
C ALA A 9 -50.15 13.00 53.88
N ARG A 10 -50.95 14.01 53.84
CA ARG A 10 -50.95 15.27 53.11
C ARG A 10 -50.20 16.42 53.87
N PRO A 11 -50.18 17.64 53.31
CA PRO A 11 -49.09 18.61 53.37
C PRO A 11 -49.28 19.66 54.47
N VAL A 12 -48.21 20.38 54.80
CA VAL A 12 -48.29 21.63 55.58
C VAL A 12 -47.60 22.73 54.81
N ILE A 13 -48.38 23.69 54.40
CA ILE A 13 -47.99 25.00 53.89
C ILE A 13 -47.67 25.88 55.13
N LEU A 14 -46.54 26.54 55.08
CA LEU A 14 -46.31 27.75 55.95
C LEU A 14 -45.56 28.78 55.12
N GLU A 15 -46.27 29.84 54.77
CA GLU A 15 -45.74 31.09 54.31
C GLU A 15 -45.14 31.85 55.52
N MET A 16 -44.03 32.54 55.29
CA MET A 16 -43.81 33.90 55.86
C MET A 16 -42.56 34.54 55.24
N THR A 17 -42.77 35.48 54.41
CA THR A 17 -42.44 36.92 54.25
C THR A 17 -41.10 37.48 54.77
N PHE A 18 -40.42 38.18 53.80
CA PHE A 18 -39.56 39.37 53.89
C PHE A 18 -38.19 39.30 54.61
N LEU A 19 -37.10 39.48 53.89
CA LEU A 19 -36.35 40.75 53.93
C LEU A 19 -35.35 40.90 52.77
N ARG A 20 -35.35 42.09 52.13
CA ARG A 20 -34.45 42.48 51.04
C ARG A 20 -33.02 42.66 51.57
N ALA A 21 -32.05 42.09 50.92
CA ALA A 21 -30.68 42.57 50.90
C ALA A 21 -30.09 42.36 49.48
N CYS A 22 -29.93 43.45 48.73
CA CYS A 22 -29.21 43.55 47.52
C CYS A 22 -27.72 43.30 47.79
N VAL A 23 -27.19 42.13 47.31
CA VAL A 23 -25.77 41.99 47.17
C VAL A 23 -25.54 41.74 45.66
N THR A 24 -24.98 42.74 44.98
CA THR A 24 -24.59 42.71 43.58
C THR A 24 -23.32 41.85 43.45
N LEU A 25 -23.47 40.58 43.11
CA LEU A 25 -22.34 39.70 42.78
C LEU A 25 -22.06 39.86 41.29
N VAL A 26 -21.04 40.62 40.93
CA VAL A 26 -20.48 40.69 39.58
C VAL A 26 -19.71 39.39 39.35
N VAL A 27 -20.36 38.43 38.71
CA VAL A 27 -19.68 37.22 38.21
C VAL A 27 -19.00 37.59 36.88
N LEU A 28 -17.70 37.81 36.90
CA LEU A 28 -16.85 37.87 35.75
C LEU A 28 -16.81 36.46 35.11
N LEU A 29 -17.68 36.21 34.13
CA LEU A 29 -17.59 35.09 33.23
C LEU A 29 -16.40 35.33 32.29
N ALA A 30 -15.21 34.91 32.71
CA ALA A 30 -14.09 34.71 31.81
C ALA A 30 -14.46 33.55 30.85
N GLY A 31 -15.11 33.87 29.75
CA GLY A 31 -15.37 32.94 28.65
C GLY A 31 -14.06 32.51 28.03
N SER A 32 -13.56 31.37 28.44
CA SER A 32 -12.50 30.65 27.72
C SER A 32 -13.10 30.23 26.38
N ALA A 33 -12.99 31.10 25.37
CA ALA A 33 -13.23 30.72 23.99
C ALA A 33 -12.14 29.70 23.64
N TRP A 34 -12.43 28.41 23.82
CA TRP A 34 -11.72 27.36 23.16
C TRP A 34 -11.97 27.54 21.66
N CYS A 35 -11.04 28.21 20.98
CA CYS A 35 -10.94 28.10 19.53
C CYS A 35 -10.66 26.61 19.21
N ALA A 36 -11.73 25.86 18.97
CA ALA A 36 -11.62 24.62 18.26
C ALA A 36 -10.97 24.99 16.92
N ARG A 37 -9.64 24.82 16.82
CA ARG A 37 -8.97 24.82 15.53
C ARG A 37 -9.61 23.67 14.77
N SER A 38 -10.52 23.99 13.86
CA SER A 38 -10.91 23.08 12.80
C SER A 38 -9.61 22.64 12.17
N ALA A 39 -9.28 21.35 12.29
CA ALA A 39 -8.18 20.79 11.51
C ALA A 39 -8.53 21.10 10.06
N ALA A 40 -7.78 21.98 9.42
CA ALA A 40 -7.93 22.24 8.01
C ALA A 40 -7.81 20.87 7.33
N ALA A 41 -8.77 20.52 6.48
CA ALA A 41 -8.66 19.34 5.66
C ALA A 41 -7.31 19.43 4.93
N ALA A 42 -6.52 18.37 4.99
CA ALA A 42 -5.27 18.33 4.23
C ALA A 42 -5.61 18.65 2.76
N ALA A 43 -4.77 19.47 2.12
CA ALA A 43 -4.91 19.70 0.68
C ALA A 43 -4.87 18.33 -0.05
N PRO A 44 -5.67 18.15 -1.11
CA PRO A 44 -5.58 16.94 -1.90
C PRO A 44 -4.15 16.74 -2.38
N LEU A 45 -3.72 15.48 -2.47
CA LEU A 45 -2.44 15.15 -3.07
C LEU A 45 -2.42 15.66 -4.52
N PRO A 46 -1.32 16.22 -5.00
CA PRO A 46 -1.16 16.49 -6.41
C PRO A 46 -0.93 15.16 -7.15
N GLY A 47 -1.67 14.93 -8.22
CA GLY A 47 -1.64 13.70 -9.00
C GLY A 47 -0.25 13.33 -9.49
N LEU A 48 -0.04 12.04 -9.79
CA LEU A 48 1.23 11.51 -10.28
C LEU A 48 1.20 11.31 -11.79
N HIS A 49 2.29 11.68 -12.46
CA HIS A 49 2.52 11.33 -13.86
C HIS A 49 4.01 11.10 -14.14
N VAL A 50 4.31 10.40 -15.24
CA VAL A 50 5.68 10.08 -15.65
C VAL A 50 6.15 11.07 -16.71
N VAL A 51 7.34 11.64 -16.53
CA VAL A 51 8.05 12.44 -17.54
C VAL A 51 9.49 11.95 -17.64
N GLY A 52 9.83 11.32 -18.77
CA GLY A 52 11.14 10.69 -18.94
C GLY A 52 11.37 9.60 -17.88
N HIS A 53 12.42 9.77 -17.10
CA HIS A 53 12.79 8.84 -16.02
C HIS A 53 12.32 9.28 -14.62
N GLN A 54 11.39 10.22 -14.53
CA GLN A 54 10.92 10.77 -13.26
C GLN A 54 9.41 10.59 -13.10
N VAL A 55 8.99 10.38 -11.86
CA VAL A 55 7.60 10.60 -11.44
C VAL A 55 7.49 12.04 -10.97
N LEU A 56 6.56 12.80 -11.55
CA LEU A 56 6.27 14.17 -11.16
C LEU A 56 4.88 14.27 -10.55
N ASP A 57 4.67 15.28 -9.71
CA ASP A 57 3.34 15.71 -9.30
C ASP A 57 2.71 16.68 -10.34
N ASP A 58 1.42 16.99 -10.22
CA ASP A 58 0.71 17.90 -11.10
C ASP A 58 1.32 19.32 -11.13
N GLY A 59 2.14 19.67 -10.16
CA GLY A 59 2.92 20.90 -10.11
C GLY A 59 4.24 20.81 -10.86
N GLY A 60 4.59 19.66 -11.46
CA GLY A 60 5.85 19.41 -12.14
C GLY A 60 7.03 19.16 -11.20
N LYS A 61 6.78 18.91 -9.90
CA LYS A 61 7.83 18.63 -8.92
C LYS A 61 8.14 17.14 -8.90
N PRO A 62 9.42 16.73 -8.91
CA PRO A 62 9.79 15.32 -8.76
C PRO A 62 9.33 14.73 -7.41
N VAL A 63 8.71 13.55 -7.49
CA VAL A 63 8.24 12.78 -6.34
C VAL A 63 9.01 11.47 -6.25
N ILE A 64 9.75 11.27 -5.18
CA ILE A 64 10.31 9.97 -4.85
C ILE A 64 9.35 9.27 -3.90
N LEU A 65 8.81 8.13 -4.34
CA LEU A 65 7.85 7.33 -3.58
C LEU A 65 8.58 6.50 -2.51
N ARG A 66 8.46 6.86 -1.24
CA ARG A 66 9.14 6.23 -0.12
C ARG A 66 8.14 5.67 0.87
N GLY A 67 8.16 4.36 1.04
CA GLY A 67 7.10 3.78 1.84
C GLY A 67 7.25 2.34 2.26
N VAL A 68 6.09 1.70 2.38
CA VAL A 68 5.95 0.35 2.90
C VAL A 68 4.91 -0.45 2.11
N ASN A 69 5.06 -1.77 2.14
CA ASN A 69 4.01 -2.69 1.74
C ASN A 69 2.99 -2.84 2.86
N ARG A 70 1.72 -2.90 2.50
CA ARG A 70 0.62 -3.26 3.39
C ARG A 70 0.09 -4.63 2.97
N ALA A 71 0.70 -5.68 3.51
CA ALA A 71 0.26 -7.06 3.32
C ALA A 71 -1.08 -7.32 4.04
N GLY A 72 -1.74 -8.40 3.66
CA GLY A 72 -2.94 -8.89 4.33
C GLY A 72 -4.18 -8.92 3.49
N THR A 73 -4.34 -8.01 2.55
CA THR A 73 -5.51 -7.99 1.67
C THR A 73 -5.49 -9.11 0.64
N GLU A 74 -4.32 -9.64 0.32
CA GLU A 74 -4.15 -10.77 -0.61
C GLU A 74 -4.51 -12.11 0.00
N TYR A 75 -4.39 -12.30 1.34
CA TYR A 75 -4.64 -13.61 1.97
C TYR A 75 -5.82 -13.64 2.94
N ALA A 76 -6.13 -12.59 3.68
CA ALA A 76 -7.16 -12.59 4.71
C ALA A 76 -8.54 -13.00 4.15
N CYS A 77 -8.87 -12.49 2.96
CA CYS A 77 -10.16 -12.74 2.31
C CYS A 77 -10.31 -14.20 1.85
N VAL A 78 -9.29 -14.76 1.20
CA VAL A 78 -9.32 -16.15 0.70
C VAL A 78 -9.22 -17.16 1.85
N GLN A 79 -8.52 -16.82 2.94
CA GLN A 79 -8.50 -17.58 4.17
C GLN A 79 -9.79 -17.45 4.99
N GLY A 80 -10.60 -16.42 4.70
CA GLY A 80 -11.97 -16.33 5.19
C GLY A 80 -12.17 -15.75 6.57
N TRP A 81 -11.25 -14.90 7.06
CA TRP A 81 -11.34 -14.25 8.37
C TRP A 81 -11.37 -12.71 8.30
N GLY A 82 -11.14 -12.09 7.15
CA GLY A 82 -11.18 -10.63 6.99
C GLY A 82 -10.97 -10.17 5.56
N ILE A 83 -10.86 -8.86 5.36
CA ILE A 83 -10.37 -8.23 4.12
C ILE A 83 -8.93 -7.76 4.35
N PHE A 84 -8.62 -7.27 5.54
CA PHE A 84 -7.30 -6.81 5.94
C PHE A 84 -6.73 -7.69 7.05
N ASP A 85 -5.43 -7.84 7.10
CA ASP A 85 -4.72 -8.23 8.29
C ASP A 85 -4.40 -6.96 9.09
N GLY A 86 -5.00 -6.85 10.28
CA GLY A 86 -4.94 -5.63 11.09
C GLY A 86 -5.83 -4.48 10.62
N PRO A 87 -5.70 -3.31 11.26
CA PRO A 87 -6.60 -2.20 11.07
C PRO A 87 -6.40 -1.46 9.74
N SER A 88 -7.50 -0.98 9.16
CA SER A 88 -7.55 -0.10 7.98
C SER A 88 -8.21 1.25 8.30
N SER A 89 -8.23 1.65 9.57
CA SER A 89 -8.84 2.88 10.04
C SER A 89 -7.99 4.11 9.72
N ASP A 90 -8.57 5.29 9.91
CA ASP A 90 -7.85 6.55 9.83
C ASP A 90 -6.66 6.64 10.82
N ALA A 91 -6.81 6.08 12.03
CA ALA A 91 -5.70 5.98 12.98
C ALA A 91 -4.54 5.13 12.45
N SER A 92 -4.82 4.06 11.68
CA SER A 92 -3.79 3.26 11.03
C SER A 92 -3.06 4.04 9.93
N ALA A 93 -3.78 4.81 9.11
CA ALA A 93 -3.16 5.68 8.10
C ALA A 93 -2.29 6.77 8.73
N ARG A 94 -2.75 7.41 9.82
CA ARG A 94 -1.92 8.36 10.59
C ARG A 94 -0.66 7.72 11.18
N ALA A 95 -0.76 6.49 11.66
CA ALA A 95 0.41 5.78 12.17
C ALA A 95 1.48 5.56 11.08
N ILE A 96 1.07 5.23 9.86
CA ILE A 96 1.96 5.13 8.69
C ILE A 96 2.57 6.51 8.37
N ALA A 97 1.76 7.55 8.25
CA ALA A 97 2.21 8.91 7.97
C ALA A 97 3.21 9.44 9.02
N SER A 98 3.09 9.00 10.28
CA SER A 98 3.99 9.41 11.37
C SER A 98 5.46 8.97 11.18
N TRP A 99 5.74 8.09 10.23
CA TRP A 99 7.09 7.71 9.83
C TRP A 99 7.60 8.50 8.62
N HIS A 100 6.92 9.56 8.20
CA HIS A 100 7.21 10.33 6.98
C HIS A 100 7.12 9.49 5.71
N ILE A 101 6.31 8.45 5.74
CA ILE A 101 5.97 7.62 4.60
C ILE A 101 5.03 8.40 3.68
N ASN A 102 5.36 8.48 2.40
CA ASN A 102 4.51 9.10 1.38
C ASN A 102 3.96 8.08 0.36
N PHE A 103 4.21 6.77 0.56
CA PHE A 103 3.81 5.73 -0.37
C PHE A 103 3.44 4.42 0.33
N VAL A 104 2.33 3.79 -0.07
CA VAL A 104 1.91 2.48 0.42
C VAL A 104 1.51 1.58 -0.74
N ARG A 105 2.16 0.42 -0.85
CA ARG A 105 1.79 -0.62 -1.78
C ARG A 105 0.78 -1.58 -1.13
N VAL A 106 -0.43 -1.67 -1.69
CA VAL A 106 -1.54 -2.50 -1.22
C VAL A 106 -1.68 -3.71 -2.12
N LEU A 107 -1.62 -4.90 -1.52
CA LEU A 107 -1.60 -6.17 -2.24
C LEU A 107 -3.01 -6.70 -2.43
N LEU A 108 -3.32 -7.24 -3.60
CA LEU A 108 -4.67 -7.72 -3.92
C LEU A 108 -4.71 -9.21 -4.25
N ASN A 109 -5.90 -9.76 -4.04
CA ASN A 109 -6.29 -11.12 -4.40
C ASN A 109 -7.33 -11.10 -5.51
N GLU A 110 -7.07 -11.82 -6.58
CA GLU A 110 -7.93 -11.88 -7.76
C GLU A 110 -9.32 -12.41 -7.46
N ASP A 111 -9.42 -13.54 -6.74
CA ASP A 111 -10.70 -14.17 -6.39
C ASP A 111 -11.56 -13.26 -5.50
N CYS A 112 -10.91 -12.61 -4.55
CA CYS A 112 -11.60 -11.70 -3.62
C CYS A 112 -12.10 -10.45 -4.34
N TRP A 113 -11.30 -9.88 -5.23
CA TRP A 113 -11.68 -8.73 -6.04
C TRP A 113 -12.81 -9.03 -7.00
N LEU A 114 -12.71 -10.14 -7.73
CA LEU A 114 -13.73 -10.55 -8.70
C LEU A 114 -14.97 -11.18 -8.05
N GLY A 115 -14.86 -11.69 -6.83
CA GLY A 115 -15.97 -12.34 -6.10
C GLY A 115 -16.23 -13.76 -6.54
N ILE A 116 -15.19 -14.49 -7.00
CA ILE A 116 -15.27 -15.83 -7.59
C ILE A 116 -14.75 -16.92 -6.64
N ASN A 117 -14.73 -18.17 -7.10
CA ASN A 117 -14.08 -19.34 -6.49
C ASN A 117 -14.45 -19.60 -5.02
N GLY A 118 -15.69 -19.27 -4.64
CA GLY A 118 -16.23 -19.61 -3.31
C GLY A 118 -15.67 -18.79 -2.16
N ILE A 119 -15.15 -17.59 -2.43
CA ILE A 119 -14.78 -16.64 -1.36
C ILE A 119 -16.05 -16.25 -0.57
N LYS A 120 -15.93 -16.13 0.74
CA LYS A 120 -17.05 -15.77 1.61
C LYS A 120 -17.70 -14.44 1.17
N PRO A 121 -19.04 -14.34 1.13
CA PRO A 121 -19.73 -13.12 0.68
C PRO A 121 -19.32 -11.84 1.42
N ALA A 122 -18.93 -11.96 2.69
CA ALA A 122 -18.49 -10.83 3.50
C ALA A 122 -17.14 -10.22 3.03
N TYR A 123 -16.31 -10.97 2.30
CA TYR A 123 -14.93 -10.61 1.98
C TYR A 123 -14.63 -10.59 0.47
N ARG A 124 -15.68 -10.53 -0.38
CA ARG A 124 -15.51 -10.62 -1.84
C ARG A 124 -16.28 -9.56 -2.63
N GLY A 125 -15.88 -9.40 -3.89
CA GLY A 125 -16.60 -8.61 -4.89
C GLY A 125 -16.69 -7.14 -4.48
N ALA A 126 -17.89 -6.57 -4.57
CA ALA A 126 -18.11 -5.15 -4.27
C ALA A 126 -17.67 -4.75 -2.84
N ARG A 127 -17.88 -5.62 -1.85
CA ARG A 127 -17.45 -5.34 -0.46
C ARG A 127 -15.95 -5.27 -0.32
N TYR A 128 -15.23 -6.19 -0.95
CA TYR A 128 -13.76 -6.18 -0.96
C TYR A 128 -13.25 -4.93 -1.66
N ARG A 129 -13.74 -4.65 -2.89
CA ARG A 129 -13.33 -3.47 -3.65
C ARG A 129 -13.60 -2.17 -2.89
N GLN A 130 -14.79 -2.03 -2.29
CA GLN A 130 -15.13 -0.83 -1.51
C GLN A 130 -14.21 -0.64 -0.31
N ALA A 131 -13.87 -1.72 0.41
CA ALA A 131 -12.95 -1.66 1.53
C ALA A 131 -11.54 -1.19 1.10
N ILE A 132 -11.05 -1.67 -0.06
CA ILE A 132 -9.76 -1.21 -0.63
C ILE A 132 -9.85 0.29 -1.00
N VAL A 133 -10.88 0.71 -1.73
CA VAL A 133 -11.08 2.12 -2.11
C VAL A 133 -11.16 3.03 -0.88
N ASP A 134 -11.88 2.61 0.16
CA ASP A 134 -11.99 3.37 1.40
C ASP A 134 -10.66 3.49 2.13
N TYR A 135 -9.82 2.45 2.08
CA TYR A 135 -8.49 2.49 2.67
C TYR A 135 -7.53 3.38 1.89
N VAL A 136 -7.52 3.26 0.56
CA VAL A 136 -6.75 4.14 -0.35
C VAL A 136 -7.10 5.60 -0.08
N ARG A 137 -8.38 5.95 -0.05
CA ARG A 137 -8.82 7.32 0.26
C ARG A 137 -8.31 7.83 1.60
N ARG A 138 -8.29 6.97 2.65
CA ARG A 138 -7.72 7.35 3.96
C ARG A 138 -6.21 7.61 3.87
N LEU A 139 -5.48 6.80 3.11
CA LEU A 139 -4.04 7.03 2.88
C LEU A 139 -3.80 8.38 2.19
N HIS A 140 -4.56 8.68 1.12
CA HIS A 140 -4.47 9.96 0.41
C HIS A 140 -4.79 11.16 1.32
N GLN A 141 -5.77 11.05 2.22
CA GLN A 141 -6.08 12.08 3.22
C GLN A 141 -4.92 12.38 4.17
N HIS A 142 -3.95 11.48 4.28
CA HIS A 142 -2.74 11.66 5.08
C HIS A 142 -1.47 11.93 4.24
N GLY A 143 -1.62 12.31 2.97
CA GLY A 143 -0.50 12.65 2.11
C GLY A 143 0.28 11.44 1.59
N ILE A 144 -0.36 10.27 1.50
CA ILE A 144 0.27 9.01 1.12
C ILE A 144 -0.27 8.55 -0.22
N TYR A 145 0.56 8.53 -1.25
CA TYR A 145 0.28 7.89 -2.55
C TYR A 145 0.14 6.38 -2.40
N THR A 146 -0.54 5.75 -3.31
CA THR A 146 -0.73 4.30 -3.25
C THR A 146 -0.33 3.58 -4.53
N GLU A 147 0.10 2.34 -4.37
CA GLU A 147 0.16 1.36 -5.46
C GLU A 147 -0.80 0.22 -5.14
N ILE A 148 -1.58 -0.15 -6.14
CA ILE A 148 -2.53 -1.27 -6.06
C ILE A 148 -2.01 -2.40 -6.93
N SER A 149 -1.52 -3.47 -6.28
CA SER A 149 -0.80 -4.56 -6.93
C SER A 149 -1.55 -5.88 -6.86
N LEU A 150 -1.79 -6.51 -8.02
CA LEU A 150 -2.23 -7.91 -8.05
C LEU A 150 -1.06 -8.83 -7.72
N ILE A 151 -1.23 -9.65 -6.69
CA ILE A 151 -0.16 -10.58 -6.27
C ILE A 151 -0.63 -12.03 -6.14
N TRP A 152 -1.85 -12.29 -5.66
CA TRP A 152 -2.41 -13.64 -5.56
C TRP A 152 -3.49 -13.86 -6.61
N ALA A 153 -3.29 -14.87 -7.45
CA ALA A 153 -4.20 -15.27 -8.52
C ALA A 153 -4.24 -16.80 -8.68
N ALA A 154 -5.24 -17.30 -9.38
CA ALA A 154 -5.30 -18.70 -9.78
C ALA A 154 -6.25 -18.91 -10.96
N PRO A 155 -5.85 -19.70 -11.97
CA PRO A 155 -6.69 -19.97 -13.14
C PRO A 155 -7.89 -20.87 -12.81
N GLY A 156 -8.97 -20.72 -13.55
CA GLY A 156 -10.15 -21.56 -13.50
C GLY A 156 -10.92 -21.49 -12.19
N ARG A 157 -11.22 -22.64 -11.61
CA ARG A 157 -11.96 -22.74 -10.35
C ARG A 157 -11.08 -22.93 -9.12
N ARG A 158 -9.77 -22.81 -9.26
CA ARG A 158 -8.84 -22.90 -8.13
C ARG A 158 -8.86 -21.59 -7.35
N ARG A 159 -8.72 -21.70 -6.04
CA ARG A 159 -8.60 -20.52 -5.19
C ARG A 159 -7.22 -19.88 -5.30
N ALA A 160 -7.21 -18.57 -5.37
CA ALA A 160 -6.00 -17.75 -5.35
C ALA A 160 -5.39 -17.73 -3.94
N THR A 161 -4.71 -18.82 -3.54
CA THR A 161 -4.13 -19.01 -2.20
C THR A 161 -2.64 -18.75 -2.14
N ASN A 162 -2.03 -18.36 -3.24
CA ASN A 162 -0.61 -18.03 -3.34
C ASN A 162 -0.35 -17.17 -4.59
N GLN A 163 0.86 -16.69 -4.71
CA GLN A 163 1.35 -16.03 -5.90
C GLN A 163 1.84 -17.07 -6.90
N PRO A 164 1.20 -17.23 -8.07
CA PRO A 164 1.72 -18.06 -9.15
C PRO A 164 2.83 -17.32 -9.92
N GLY A 165 3.58 -18.03 -10.74
CA GLY A 165 4.72 -17.46 -11.48
C GLY A 165 4.36 -16.46 -12.60
N ALA A 166 3.09 -16.31 -12.94
CA ALA A 166 2.58 -15.32 -13.88
C ALA A 166 1.06 -15.17 -13.72
N PRO A 167 0.47 -14.03 -14.13
CA PRO A 167 -0.98 -13.87 -14.14
C PRO A 167 -1.64 -14.84 -15.11
N ASP A 168 -2.83 -15.32 -14.81
CA ASP A 168 -3.57 -16.20 -15.69
C ASP A 168 -4.35 -15.42 -16.77
N ALA A 169 -4.67 -16.11 -17.87
CA ALA A 169 -5.32 -15.47 -19.02
C ALA A 169 -6.86 -15.45 -18.93
N ASP A 170 -7.46 -16.08 -17.94
CA ASP A 170 -8.93 -16.18 -17.82
C ASP A 170 -9.53 -15.17 -16.82
N HIS A 171 -8.82 -14.84 -15.75
CA HIS A 171 -9.30 -13.92 -14.73
C HIS A 171 -8.51 -12.62 -14.64
N SER A 172 -7.17 -12.66 -14.69
CA SER A 172 -6.34 -11.47 -14.48
C SER A 172 -6.68 -10.31 -15.43
N PRO A 173 -6.99 -10.52 -16.74
CA PRO A 173 -7.44 -9.42 -17.60
C PRO A 173 -8.73 -8.75 -17.14
N LYS A 174 -9.69 -9.52 -16.58
CA LYS A 174 -10.93 -8.97 -16.01
C LYS A 174 -10.66 -8.17 -14.74
N MET A 175 -9.73 -8.65 -13.91
CA MET A 175 -9.32 -7.92 -12.72
C MET A 175 -8.63 -6.61 -13.08
N TRP A 176 -7.70 -6.60 -14.04
CA TRP A 176 -7.03 -5.38 -14.51
C TRP A 176 -8.00 -4.34 -15.04
N ALA A 177 -8.98 -4.76 -15.87
CA ALA A 177 -10.02 -3.86 -16.35
C ALA A 177 -10.83 -3.25 -15.20
N SER A 178 -11.19 -4.07 -14.21
CA SER A 178 -11.94 -3.63 -13.04
C SER A 178 -11.13 -2.72 -12.11
N MET A 179 -9.83 -3.02 -11.88
CA MET A 179 -8.93 -2.15 -11.13
C MET A 179 -8.81 -0.78 -11.81
N ALA A 180 -8.50 -0.78 -13.10
CA ALA A 180 -8.37 0.42 -13.90
C ALA A 180 -9.65 1.27 -13.90
N ALA A 181 -10.82 0.66 -14.11
CA ALA A 181 -12.11 1.35 -14.05
C ALA A 181 -12.41 1.93 -12.65
N THR A 182 -11.94 1.26 -11.58
CA THR A 182 -12.13 1.71 -10.19
C THR A 182 -11.29 2.94 -9.89
N PHE A 183 -10.04 2.98 -10.35
CA PHE A 183 -9.06 4.04 -10.02
C PHE A 183 -8.81 5.05 -11.15
N LYS A 184 -9.55 5.00 -12.27
CA LYS A 184 -9.31 5.88 -13.43
C LYS A 184 -9.37 7.38 -13.16
N ASN A 185 -10.08 7.78 -12.11
CA ASN A 185 -10.21 9.18 -11.68
C ASN A 185 -9.41 9.48 -10.41
N ASP A 186 -8.49 8.60 -10.06
CA ASP A 186 -7.64 8.72 -8.88
C ASP A 186 -6.17 8.87 -9.33
N PRO A 187 -5.69 10.12 -9.49
CA PRO A 187 -4.35 10.39 -9.99
C PRO A 187 -3.25 10.09 -8.97
N ASP A 188 -3.63 9.81 -7.71
CA ASP A 188 -2.70 9.55 -6.60
C ASP A 188 -2.36 8.07 -6.46
N THR A 189 -2.89 7.23 -7.35
CA THR A 189 -2.75 5.78 -7.32
C THR A 189 -1.97 5.27 -8.53
N VAL A 190 -0.94 4.46 -8.29
CA VAL A 190 -0.23 3.64 -9.29
C VAL A 190 -0.90 2.28 -9.38
N LEU A 191 -1.04 1.69 -10.56
CA LEU A 191 -1.51 0.32 -10.73
C LEU A 191 -0.36 -0.62 -11.09
N ALA A 192 -0.27 -1.78 -10.42
CA ALA A 192 0.69 -2.83 -10.73
C ALA A 192 -0.05 -4.11 -11.12
N PRO A 193 0.05 -4.55 -12.38
CA PRO A 193 -0.69 -5.72 -12.86
C PRO A 193 -0.19 -7.04 -12.28
N TRP A 194 1.04 -7.09 -11.78
CA TRP A 194 1.63 -8.29 -11.21
C TRP A 194 2.80 -7.97 -10.28
N GLY A 195 3.01 -8.81 -9.25
CA GLY A 195 4.13 -8.66 -8.31
C GLY A 195 5.40 -9.36 -8.78
N GLU A 196 5.52 -10.70 -8.58
CA GLU A 196 6.78 -11.44 -8.73
C GLU A 196 6.74 -12.51 -9.83
N PRO A 197 6.99 -12.14 -11.09
CA PRO A 197 6.97 -13.11 -12.18
C PRO A 197 8.16 -14.07 -12.13
N GLN A 198 7.88 -15.35 -12.46
CA GLN A 198 8.87 -16.44 -12.53
C GLN A 198 8.96 -17.01 -13.94
N VAL A 199 8.65 -16.21 -14.95
CA VAL A 199 8.74 -16.54 -16.37
C VAL A 199 9.85 -15.71 -17.02
N ASN A 200 10.28 -16.07 -18.22
CA ASN A 200 11.25 -15.27 -18.97
C ASN A 200 10.62 -13.97 -19.49
N ALA A 201 11.44 -13.04 -19.95
CA ALA A 201 11.00 -11.70 -20.37
C ALA A 201 10.00 -11.72 -21.53
N HIS A 202 10.19 -12.63 -22.51
CA HIS A 202 9.23 -12.79 -23.61
C HIS A 202 7.84 -13.21 -23.09
N CYS A 203 7.79 -14.18 -22.20
CA CYS A 203 6.56 -14.65 -21.59
C CYS A 203 5.95 -13.61 -20.65
N LEU A 204 6.75 -12.86 -19.92
CA LEU A 204 6.25 -11.76 -19.11
C LEU A 204 5.57 -10.71 -20.00
N LEU A 205 6.19 -10.33 -21.11
CA LEU A 205 5.60 -9.34 -22.03
C LEU A 205 4.36 -9.87 -22.75
N ARG A 206 4.41 -11.08 -23.28
CA ARG A 206 3.41 -11.59 -24.25
C ARG A 206 2.36 -12.52 -23.66
N GLY A 207 2.70 -13.24 -22.59
CA GLY A 207 1.88 -14.34 -22.12
C GLY A 207 1.82 -15.51 -23.12
N GLY A 208 0.91 -16.44 -22.91
CA GLY A 208 0.63 -17.54 -23.83
C GLY A 208 0.57 -18.91 -23.17
N SER A 209 0.29 -19.94 -23.98
CA SER A 209 0.16 -21.32 -23.49
C SER A 209 1.51 -22.01 -23.25
N SER A 210 2.56 -21.56 -23.94
CA SER A 210 3.93 -22.06 -23.76
C SER A 210 4.67 -21.40 -22.58
N CYS A 211 4.07 -20.40 -21.97
CA CYS A 211 4.63 -19.67 -20.83
C CYS A 211 4.29 -20.39 -19.53
N SER A 212 4.79 -21.60 -19.39
CA SER A 212 4.71 -22.32 -18.13
C SER A 212 5.61 -21.71 -17.08
N THR A 213 5.14 -21.68 -15.84
CA THR A 213 5.97 -21.26 -14.71
C THR A 213 7.01 -22.34 -14.41
N THR A 214 8.26 -21.91 -14.26
CA THR A 214 9.38 -22.78 -13.92
C THR A 214 9.40 -23.27 -12.48
N SER A 215 8.46 -22.85 -11.65
CA SER A 215 8.34 -23.39 -10.29
C SER A 215 7.83 -24.83 -10.37
N ALA A 216 8.75 -25.69 -10.73
CA ALA A 216 8.59 -27.05 -11.24
C ALA A 216 8.06 -28.06 -10.24
N ARG A 217 7.49 -27.67 -9.12
CA ARG A 217 7.18 -28.71 -8.12
C ARG A 217 5.77 -29.27 -8.18
N THR A 218 4.76 -28.63 -8.79
CA THR A 218 3.41 -29.23 -8.76
C THR A 218 2.32 -28.53 -9.57
N LYS A 219 2.58 -27.66 -10.54
CA LYS A 219 1.50 -26.89 -11.14
C LYS A 219 1.11 -27.38 -12.52
N PRO A 220 -0.19 -27.62 -12.76
CA PRO A 220 -0.65 -27.77 -14.13
C PRO A 220 -0.31 -26.51 -14.91
N LEU A 221 0.17 -26.69 -16.14
CA LEU A 221 0.38 -25.60 -17.08
C LEU A 221 -0.94 -24.89 -17.32
N TYR A 222 -0.93 -23.56 -17.30
CA TYR A 222 -2.07 -22.72 -17.64
C TYR A 222 -1.63 -21.64 -18.63
N ARG A 223 -2.58 -21.12 -19.39
CA ARG A 223 -2.31 -19.99 -20.27
C ARG A 223 -2.10 -18.74 -19.43
N THR A 224 -0.98 -18.07 -19.63
CA THR A 224 -0.65 -16.84 -18.92
C THR A 224 -1.09 -15.59 -19.70
N ALA A 225 -1.42 -14.53 -19.01
CA ALA A 225 -1.57 -13.19 -19.57
C ALA A 225 -0.23 -12.45 -19.50
N GLY A 226 0.01 -11.54 -20.45
CA GLY A 226 1.25 -10.76 -20.51
C GLY A 226 1.07 -9.31 -20.13
N MET A 227 2.17 -8.63 -19.81
CA MET A 227 2.15 -7.21 -19.39
C MET A 227 1.69 -6.28 -20.51
N GLN A 228 1.95 -6.61 -21.79
CA GLN A 228 1.36 -5.83 -22.90
C GLN A 228 -0.16 -5.89 -22.89
N GLN A 229 -0.74 -7.06 -22.60
CA GLN A 229 -2.18 -7.18 -22.46
C GLN A 229 -2.70 -6.38 -21.25
N ALA A 230 -1.97 -6.39 -20.14
CA ALA A 230 -2.32 -5.63 -18.94
C ALA A 230 -2.40 -4.13 -19.23
N VAL A 231 -1.35 -3.55 -19.85
CA VAL A 231 -1.33 -2.14 -20.24
C VAL A 231 -2.51 -1.83 -21.17
N ASN A 232 -2.71 -2.62 -22.23
CA ASN A 232 -3.80 -2.40 -23.17
C ASN A 232 -5.18 -2.41 -22.50
N VAL A 233 -5.41 -3.38 -21.61
CA VAL A 233 -6.68 -3.51 -20.86
C VAL A 233 -6.91 -2.35 -19.90
N MET A 234 -5.88 -1.94 -19.16
CA MET A 234 -5.98 -0.82 -18.23
C MET A 234 -6.22 0.52 -18.96
N ARG A 235 -5.53 0.75 -20.08
CA ARG A 235 -5.74 1.94 -20.91
C ARG A 235 -7.14 1.95 -21.55
N ALA A 236 -7.59 0.81 -22.07
CA ALA A 236 -8.95 0.67 -22.62
C ALA A 236 -10.06 0.89 -21.56
N ALA A 237 -9.78 0.61 -20.29
CA ALA A 237 -10.69 0.90 -19.18
C ALA A 237 -10.66 2.38 -18.71
N GLY A 238 -9.82 3.22 -19.34
CA GLY A 238 -9.75 4.66 -19.11
C GLY A 238 -8.76 5.09 -18.02
N TYR A 239 -7.90 4.21 -17.53
CA TYR A 239 -6.86 4.60 -16.58
C TYR A 239 -5.70 5.29 -17.28
N ALA A 240 -5.44 6.55 -16.91
CA ALA A 240 -4.36 7.36 -17.49
C ALA A 240 -3.11 7.46 -16.61
N GLY A 241 -3.18 7.06 -15.36
CA GLY A 241 -2.08 7.16 -14.39
C GLY A 241 -0.93 6.17 -14.63
N PRO A 242 0.10 6.21 -13.77
CA PRO A 242 1.27 5.35 -13.89
C PRO A 242 0.95 3.86 -13.68
N ILE A 243 1.61 2.98 -14.46
CA ILE A 243 1.53 1.52 -14.33
C ILE A 243 2.92 1.00 -14.02
N ALA A 244 3.08 0.31 -12.87
CA ALA A 244 4.33 -0.32 -12.47
C ALA A 244 4.44 -1.71 -13.11
N ILE A 245 5.53 -1.96 -13.83
CA ILE A 245 5.79 -3.21 -14.56
C ILE A 245 6.99 -3.92 -13.94
N PRO A 246 6.81 -5.14 -13.39
CA PRO A 246 7.88 -5.85 -12.70
C PRO A 246 8.95 -6.38 -13.67
N GLY A 247 10.17 -6.55 -13.15
CA GLY A 247 11.21 -7.36 -13.76
C GLY A 247 10.91 -8.86 -13.70
N ILE A 248 11.78 -9.69 -14.28
CA ILE A 248 11.70 -11.16 -14.18
C ILE A 248 12.37 -11.68 -12.90
N SER A 249 12.30 -13.00 -12.65
CA SER A 249 12.97 -13.67 -11.52
C SER A 249 12.57 -13.06 -10.18
N TYR A 250 11.27 -13.12 -9.85
CA TYR A 250 10.69 -12.52 -8.65
C TYR A 250 10.87 -10.98 -8.64
N ALA A 251 10.72 -10.34 -9.79
CA ALA A 251 11.00 -8.91 -10.02
C ALA A 251 12.44 -8.47 -9.70
N ASN A 252 13.37 -9.40 -9.45
CA ASN A 252 14.73 -9.07 -9.04
C ASN A 252 15.71 -8.85 -10.22
N ASN A 253 15.28 -9.10 -11.47
CA ASN A 253 16.14 -8.95 -12.64
C ASN A 253 15.53 -8.00 -13.67
N LEU A 254 16.16 -6.84 -13.84
CA LEU A 254 15.80 -5.82 -14.82
C LEU A 254 16.70 -5.78 -16.06
N SER A 255 17.67 -6.69 -16.21
CA SER A 255 18.65 -6.65 -17.30
C SER A 255 18.04 -6.69 -18.70
N GLN A 256 16.81 -7.20 -18.85
CA GLN A 256 16.08 -7.24 -20.11
C GLN A 256 14.86 -6.31 -20.12
N TRP A 257 14.63 -5.52 -19.09
CA TRP A 257 13.39 -4.77 -18.92
C TRP A 257 13.15 -3.80 -20.10
N LEU A 258 14.14 -3.01 -20.47
CA LEU A 258 14.05 -2.05 -21.60
C LEU A 258 13.80 -2.72 -22.95
N ALA A 259 14.36 -3.92 -23.18
CA ALA A 259 14.13 -4.67 -24.41
C ALA A 259 12.73 -5.30 -24.49
N TYR A 260 12.09 -5.52 -23.36
CA TYR A 260 10.77 -6.14 -23.22
C TYR A 260 9.76 -5.20 -22.54
N GLU A 261 10.00 -3.91 -22.58
CA GLU A 261 9.08 -2.89 -22.10
C GLU A 261 7.74 -2.99 -22.87
N PRO A 262 6.58 -3.01 -22.21
CA PRO A 262 5.30 -2.90 -22.89
C PRO A 262 5.16 -1.56 -23.60
N ARG A 263 4.54 -1.55 -24.75
CA ARG A 263 4.17 -0.30 -25.43
C ARG A 263 3.00 0.33 -24.69
N ASP A 264 3.18 1.53 -24.19
CA ASP A 264 2.15 2.34 -23.57
C ASP A 264 1.98 3.64 -24.36
N PRO A 265 0.80 3.90 -24.97
CA PRO A 265 0.57 5.11 -25.75
C PRO A 265 0.62 6.40 -24.93
N LEU A 266 0.51 6.30 -23.59
CA LEU A 266 0.57 7.45 -22.69
C LEU A 266 1.96 7.66 -22.08
N HIS A 267 2.90 6.76 -22.29
CA HIS A 267 4.25 6.80 -21.69
C HIS A 267 4.25 6.94 -20.17
N GLN A 268 3.34 6.23 -19.49
CA GLN A 268 3.16 6.29 -18.06
C GLN A 268 3.57 4.96 -17.39
N LEU A 269 4.74 4.43 -17.74
CA LEU A 269 5.26 3.21 -17.14
C LEU A 269 6.33 3.52 -16.08
N ILE A 270 6.33 2.72 -15.04
CA ILE A 270 7.36 2.66 -13.98
C ILE A 270 7.95 1.25 -14.02
N ALA A 271 9.26 1.10 -14.00
CA ALA A 271 9.90 -0.18 -13.80
C ALA A 271 9.83 -0.56 -12.31
N GLU A 272 9.54 -1.84 -12.02
CA GLU A 272 9.45 -2.32 -10.64
C GLU A 272 10.46 -3.45 -10.40
N ALA A 273 11.19 -3.36 -9.28
CA ALA A 273 12.09 -4.39 -8.80
C ALA A 273 11.74 -4.80 -7.38
N HIS A 274 12.02 -6.08 -7.02
CA HIS A 274 11.97 -6.57 -5.64
C HIS A 274 13.38 -6.94 -5.17
N VAL A 275 13.80 -6.38 -4.03
CA VAL A 275 15.19 -6.47 -3.57
C VAL A 275 15.27 -6.91 -2.11
N TYR A 276 15.82 -8.08 -1.88
CA TYR A 276 16.04 -8.65 -0.55
C TYR A 276 17.46 -9.16 -0.40
N GLY A 277 17.97 -9.25 0.82
CA GLY A 277 19.37 -9.58 1.11
C GLY A 277 19.89 -10.91 0.57
N LYS A 278 19.01 -11.85 0.18
CA LYS A 278 19.37 -13.14 -0.44
C LYS A 278 18.97 -13.26 -1.91
N ASN A 279 18.49 -12.20 -2.51
CA ASN A 279 18.24 -12.20 -3.95
C ASN A 279 19.56 -12.30 -4.73
N THR A 280 19.48 -12.77 -5.97
CA THR A 280 20.63 -12.82 -6.88
C THR A 280 21.21 -11.44 -7.11
N CYS A 281 20.34 -10.42 -7.29
CA CYS A 281 20.73 -9.03 -7.34
C CYS A 281 20.42 -8.35 -6.00
N SER A 282 21.43 -8.29 -5.12
CA SER A 282 21.33 -7.74 -3.77
C SER A 282 22.58 -6.93 -3.37
N SER A 283 23.37 -6.47 -4.34
CA SER A 283 24.56 -5.67 -4.12
C SER A 283 24.55 -4.40 -4.96
N VAL A 284 25.23 -3.36 -4.50
CA VAL A 284 25.40 -2.10 -5.25
C VAL A 284 25.92 -2.36 -6.66
N SER A 285 26.95 -3.20 -6.81
CA SER A 285 27.49 -3.54 -8.14
C SER A 285 26.44 -4.17 -9.08
N CYS A 286 25.54 -5.03 -8.57
CA CYS A 286 24.47 -5.56 -9.38
C CYS A 286 23.44 -4.48 -9.74
N PHE A 287 23.11 -3.59 -8.81
CA PHE A 287 22.18 -2.49 -9.07
C PHE A 287 22.73 -1.55 -10.14
N ASP A 288 24.02 -1.18 -10.05
CA ASP A 288 24.68 -0.33 -11.04
C ASP A 288 24.70 -0.95 -12.44
N GLN A 289 24.82 -2.29 -12.52
CA GLN A 289 24.87 -3.00 -13.80
C GLN A 289 23.49 -3.27 -14.40
N THR A 290 22.46 -3.47 -13.59
CA THR A 290 21.17 -3.98 -14.08
C THR A 290 19.97 -3.08 -13.85
N MET A 291 20.02 -2.22 -12.83
CA MET A 291 18.94 -1.34 -12.43
C MET A 291 19.19 0.12 -12.79
N ALA A 292 20.41 0.63 -12.59
CA ALA A 292 20.76 2.00 -12.95
C ALA A 292 20.54 2.33 -14.44
N PRO A 293 20.85 1.44 -15.40
CA PRO A 293 20.54 1.71 -16.82
C PRO A 293 19.03 1.85 -17.10
N VAL A 294 18.19 1.15 -16.33
CA VAL A 294 16.71 1.28 -16.43
C VAL A 294 16.27 2.59 -15.79
N ALA A 295 16.75 2.91 -14.58
CA ALA A 295 16.42 4.13 -13.85
C ALA A 295 16.82 5.42 -14.58
N GLN A 296 17.76 5.35 -15.54
CA GLN A 296 18.16 6.47 -16.39
C GLN A 296 17.20 6.71 -17.56
N GLN A 297 16.29 5.80 -17.86
CA GLN A 297 15.38 5.88 -19.02
C GLN A 297 13.90 5.95 -18.62
N VAL A 298 13.53 5.24 -17.56
CA VAL A 298 12.17 5.23 -16.99
C VAL A 298 12.25 5.33 -15.46
N PRO A 299 11.21 5.81 -14.77
CA PRO A 299 11.20 5.77 -13.32
C PRO A 299 11.34 4.34 -12.81
N LEU A 300 12.07 4.15 -11.73
CA LEU A 300 12.24 2.86 -11.07
C LEU A 300 11.72 2.92 -9.64
N ILE A 301 11.08 1.84 -9.20
CA ILE A 301 10.68 1.63 -7.81
C ILE A 301 11.12 0.24 -7.33
N PHE A 302 11.62 0.16 -6.10
CA PHE A 302 11.70 -1.10 -5.37
C PHE A 302 10.34 -1.36 -4.74
N GLY A 303 9.41 -1.99 -5.47
CA GLY A 303 8.06 -2.31 -5.03
C GLY A 303 8.04 -3.15 -3.77
N GLU A 304 9.07 -4.01 -3.59
CA GLU A 304 9.37 -4.66 -2.33
C GLU A 304 10.86 -4.58 -2.03
N THR A 305 11.19 -4.25 -0.78
CA THR A 305 12.56 -4.31 -0.30
C THR A 305 12.62 -4.66 1.19
N GLY A 306 13.66 -5.40 1.60
CA GLY A 306 13.76 -5.83 3.00
C GLY A 306 15.00 -6.66 3.32
N GLU A 307 15.02 -7.10 4.58
CA GLU A 307 16.02 -8.02 5.09
C GLU A 307 15.73 -9.47 4.64
N THR A 308 16.60 -10.39 5.00
CA THR A 308 16.42 -11.81 4.66
C THR A 308 15.43 -12.49 5.61
N TYR A 309 14.67 -13.48 5.09
CA TYR A 309 13.66 -14.23 5.84
C TYR A 309 14.20 -14.97 7.07
N ASP A 310 15.41 -15.46 6.99
CA ASP A 310 16.05 -16.34 7.96
C ASP A 310 17.13 -15.61 8.79
N ALA A 311 17.09 -14.28 8.82
CA ALA A 311 18.00 -13.51 9.65
C ALA A 311 17.70 -13.80 11.14
N SER A 312 18.60 -14.48 11.79
CA SER A 312 18.51 -14.75 13.24
C SER A 312 18.56 -13.47 14.09
N SER A 313 18.94 -12.33 13.52
CA SER A 313 19.16 -11.08 14.25
C SER A 313 18.26 -9.93 13.84
N CYS A 314 17.34 -10.09 12.88
CA CYS A 314 16.48 -9.03 12.36
C CYS A 314 17.23 -7.69 12.18
N GLY A 315 18.34 -7.73 11.43
CA GLY A 315 19.25 -6.61 11.21
C GLY A 315 18.65 -5.50 10.36
N SER A 316 19.54 -4.60 9.91
CA SER A 316 19.17 -3.51 9.00
C SER A 316 20.27 -3.20 7.97
N SER A 317 21.22 -4.10 7.79
CA SER A 317 22.37 -3.87 6.90
C SER A 317 21.98 -3.88 5.42
N ASN A 318 21.16 -4.85 5.01
CA ASN A 318 20.70 -4.93 3.63
C ASN A 318 19.83 -3.74 3.27
N ILE A 319 18.79 -3.50 4.08
CA ILE A 319 17.86 -2.38 3.82
C ILE A 319 18.60 -1.03 3.82
N SER A 320 19.58 -0.83 4.71
CA SER A 320 20.41 0.37 4.71
C SER A 320 21.11 0.58 3.36
N THR A 321 21.79 -0.46 2.86
CA THR A 321 22.47 -0.42 1.56
C THR A 321 21.51 -0.11 0.42
N PHE A 322 20.34 -0.78 0.42
CA PHE A 322 19.36 -0.65 -0.64
C PHE A 322 18.74 0.75 -0.69
N LEU A 323 18.35 1.30 0.46
CA LEU A 323 17.74 2.63 0.51
C LEU A 323 18.72 3.75 0.18
N HIS A 324 19.99 3.66 0.62
CA HIS A 324 20.99 4.65 0.25
C HIS A 324 21.26 4.65 -1.27
N TRP A 325 21.34 3.46 -1.87
CA TRP A 325 21.46 3.37 -3.33
C TRP A 325 20.24 3.94 -4.03
N ALA A 326 19.04 3.57 -3.59
CA ALA A 326 17.79 4.03 -4.17
C ALA A 326 17.66 5.56 -4.12
N ASP A 327 17.91 6.17 -2.96
CA ASP A 327 17.86 7.62 -2.81
C ASP A 327 18.91 8.35 -3.65
N SER A 328 20.12 7.79 -3.80
CA SER A 328 21.17 8.37 -4.65
C SER A 328 20.86 8.33 -6.15
N HIS A 329 19.90 7.49 -6.55
CA HIS A 329 19.44 7.31 -7.94
C HIS A 329 18.01 7.80 -8.19
N ALA A 330 17.41 8.51 -7.23
CA ALA A 330 16.01 8.95 -7.26
C ALA A 330 14.99 7.80 -7.47
N VAL A 331 15.33 6.58 -7.02
CA VAL A 331 14.51 5.38 -7.08
C VAL A 331 13.57 5.33 -5.88
N GLY A 332 12.28 5.11 -6.14
CA GLY A 332 11.31 4.89 -5.07
C GLY A 332 11.47 3.52 -4.38
N TYR A 333 10.83 3.34 -3.22
CA TYR A 333 10.84 2.05 -2.53
C TYR A 333 9.66 1.85 -1.59
N ALA A 334 9.27 0.58 -1.40
CA ALA A 334 8.32 0.13 -0.40
C ALA A 334 8.92 -1.01 0.44
N ALA A 335 9.23 -0.73 1.69
CA ALA A 335 9.80 -1.73 2.59
C ALA A 335 8.76 -2.79 2.97
N TRP A 336 9.17 -4.04 3.02
CA TRP A 336 8.35 -5.18 3.38
C TRP A 336 8.49 -5.49 4.86
N THR A 337 7.47 -5.41 5.72
CA THR A 337 6.09 -4.99 5.48
C THR A 337 5.52 -4.30 6.74
N TRP A 338 4.56 -3.40 6.58
CA TRP A 338 3.84 -2.76 7.68
C TRP A 338 2.86 -3.75 8.30
N ASP A 339 3.40 -4.64 9.11
CA ASP A 339 2.67 -5.68 9.80
C ASP A 339 3.35 -6.01 11.13
N THR A 340 2.64 -6.77 11.99
CA THR A 340 3.08 -7.19 13.33
C THR A 340 3.51 -8.67 13.36
N TRP A 341 3.91 -9.23 12.23
CA TRP A 341 4.36 -10.62 12.14
C TRP A 341 5.51 -10.89 13.08
N LYS A 342 5.54 -12.10 13.64
CA LYS A 342 6.61 -12.52 14.56
C LYS A 342 7.87 -13.01 13.82
N ASN A 343 8.31 -12.23 12.82
CA ASN A 343 9.50 -12.53 12.03
C ASN A 343 10.24 -11.24 11.64
N CYS A 344 11.39 -11.36 11.01
CA CYS A 344 12.25 -10.22 10.67
C CYS A 344 11.73 -9.32 9.55
N HIS A 345 10.61 -9.64 8.94
CA HIS A 345 9.96 -8.81 7.94
C HIS A 345 8.99 -7.77 8.53
N ALA A 346 8.58 -7.97 9.80
CA ALA A 346 7.72 -7.01 10.49
C ALA A 346 8.44 -5.69 10.73
N LEU A 347 7.88 -4.60 10.22
CA LEU A 347 8.35 -3.24 10.48
C LEU A 347 7.86 -2.69 11.82
N ILE A 348 6.70 -3.15 12.27
CA ILE A 348 6.03 -2.65 13.46
C ILE A 348 5.76 -3.79 14.46
N SER A 349 5.83 -3.46 15.74
CA SER A 349 5.41 -4.34 16.83
C SER A 349 3.94 -4.12 17.22
N ASN A 350 3.37 -2.98 16.78
CA ASN A 350 1.99 -2.59 17.02
C ASN A 350 1.53 -1.63 15.91
N TYR A 351 0.28 -1.72 15.50
CA TYR A 351 -0.32 -0.86 14.47
C TYR A 351 -0.46 0.62 14.86
N ASN A 352 -0.04 1.01 16.04
CA ASN A 352 0.15 2.43 16.40
C ASN A 352 1.46 3.03 15.85
N GLY A 353 2.25 2.24 15.10
CA GLY A 353 3.53 2.68 14.53
C GLY A 353 4.73 2.52 15.46
N SER A 354 4.62 1.70 16.53
CA SER A 354 5.80 1.30 17.30
C SER A 354 6.68 0.40 16.44
N PRO A 355 7.98 0.72 16.25
CA PRO A 355 8.83 -0.09 15.38
C PRO A 355 9.13 -1.47 15.98
N ALA A 356 9.21 -2.47 15.12
CA ALA A 356 9.71 -3.80 15.44
C ALA A 356 11.19 -3.93 15.06
N HIS A 357 11.95 -4.64 15.85
CA HIS A 357 13.33 -5.02 15.57
C HIS A 357 14.26 -3.83 15.19
N ARG A 358 15.49 -4.13 14.80
CA ARG A 358 16.42 -3.14 14.25
C ARG A 358 15.95 -2.63 12.89
N TYR A 359 15.31 -3.49 12.11
CA TYR A 359 14.79 -3.17 10.78
C TYR A 359 13.77 -2.03 10.81
N GLY A 360 12.66 -2.17 11.54
CA GLY A 360 11.65 -1.13 11.66
C GLY A 360 12.18 0.16 12.31
N ALA A 361 13.03 0.00 13.36
CA ALA A 361 13.66 1.15 14.01
C ALA A 361 14.62 1.92 13.08
N PHE A 362 15.34 1.22 12.21
CA PHE A 362 16.18 1.83 11.19
C PHE A 362 15.33 2.61 10.18
N LEU A 363 14.34 1.98 9.56
CA LEU A 363 13.51 2.63 8.53
C LEU A 363 12.86 3.91 9.07
N LYS A 364 12.28 3.84 10.28
CA LYS A 364 11.65 5.02 10.91
C LYS A 364 12.62 6.19 11.07
N ARG A 365 13.83 5.92 11.56
CA ARG A 365 14.87 6.97 11.71
C ARG A 365 15.39 7.47 10.37
N TYR A 366 15.59 6.56 9.42
CA TYR A 366 16.07 6.89 8.08
C TYR A 366 15.15 7.89 7.40
N LEU A 367 13.85 7.59 7.34
CA LEU A 367 12.86 8.47 6.74
C LEU A 367 12.75 9.82 7.46
N ALA A 368 12.85 9.84 8.79
CA ALA A 368 12.85 11.07 9.55
C ALA A 368 14.09 11.95 9.24
N GLY A 369 15.24 11.33 8.97
CA GLY A 369 16.46 12.05 8.56
C GLY A 369 16.36 12.72 7.19
N LEU A 370 15.54 12.18 6.27
CA LEU A 370 15.34 12.76 4.94
C LEU A 370 14.52 14.05 4.94
N VAL A 371 13.71 14.29 5.97
CA VAL A 371 12.84 15.48 6.11
C VAL A 371 13.39 16.49 7.14
N ALA A 372 14.39 16.10 7.94
CA ALA A 372 15.04 17.00 8.87
C ALA A 372 15.82 18.08 8.10
N PRO A 373 15.81 19.36 8.54
CA PRO A 373 16.71 20.36 7.97
C PRO A 373 18.18 19.91 8.19
N PRO A 374 19.08 20.23 7.26
CA PRO A 374 20.49 19.93 7.45
C PRO A 374 20.98 20.55 8.77
N PRO A 375 21.91 19.90 9.48
CA PRO A 375 22.46 20.46 10.70
C PRO A 375 23.05 21.83 10.42
N PRO A 376 22.90 22.82 11.31
CA PRO A 376 23.46 24.14 11.10
C PRO A 376 24.99 24.03 10.98
N GLY A 377 25.51 24.40 9.81
CA GLY A 377 26.96 24.44 9.53
C GLY A 377 27.49 23.25 8.71
N ALA A 378 26.66 22.49 7.97
CA ALA A 378 27.14 21.52 6.99
C ALA A 378 27.43 22.17 5.63
#